data_985354b8f70190c7821bde6b309cc277
#
_entry.id   985354b8f70190c7821bde6b309cc277
#
_cell.length_a   1.000
_cell.length_b   1.000
_cell.length_c   1.000
_cell.angle_alpha   90.00
_cell.angle_beta   90.00
_cell.angle_gamma   90.00
#
_symmetry.space_group_name_H-M   'P 1'
#
loop_
_entity.id
_entity.type
_entity.pdbx_description
1 polymer ?
#
loop_
_entity_poly.entity_id
_entity_poly.type
_entity_poly.pdbx_seq_one_letter_code
_entity_poly.pdbx_strand_id
1 'polypeptide(L)'
;MAEFAGQAVNFADASQAAHRFEQAGAKILAHQQNSPRDVAKLNQALRDAERALLMPEGLPNRPWFRHAIYAPGQYTGYAAVVIPGINEAIDKHDLARTQQQIAVLAAALNRATKVLESDR
;
A
#
# COMPACT_ATOMS: atom_id res chain seq x y z
N MET A 1 4.65 17.11 3.94
CA MET A 1 5.83 16.72 3.16
C MET A 1 7.00 16.53 4.10
N ALA A 2 7.72 15.42 4.00
CA ALA A 2 8.90 15.18 4.81
C ALA A 2 10.14 15.82 4.17
N GLU A 3 11.09 16.25 5.00
CA GLU A 3 12.33 16.87 4.53
C GLU A 3 13.53 16.09 5.04
N PHE A 4 14.54 15.97 4.17
CA PHE A 4 15.83 15.38 4.48
C PHE A 4 16.94 16.34 4.08
N ALA A 5 17.77 16.79 5.04
CA ALA A 5 18.91 17.66 4.76
C ALA A 5 18.53 18.85 3.87
N GLY A 6 17.35 19.45 4.12
CA GLY A 6 16.86 20.58 3.36
C GLY A 6 16.18 20.25 2.03
N GLN A 7 16.04 18.97 1.67
CA GLN A 7 15.34 18.52 0.47
C GLN A 7 13.97 17.96 0.82
N ALA A 8 12.97 18.31 0.02
CA ALA A 8 11.61 17.85 0.22
C ALA A 8 11.36 16.52 -0.49
N VAL A 9 10.65 15.61 0.17
CA VAL A 9 10.14 14.38 -0.42
C VAL A 9 8.70 14.62 -0.84
N ASN A 10 8.35 14.19 -2.06
CA ASN A 10 7.01 14.38 -2.60
C ASN A 10 6.15 13.14 -2.36
N PHE A 11 5.13 13.29 -1.52
CA PHE A 11 4.16 12.24 -1.21
C PHE A 11 2.89 12.29 -2.06
N ALA A 12 2.79 13.19 -3.03
CA ALA A 12 1.54 13.45 -3.74
C ALA A 12 0.95 12.20 -4.39
N ASP A 13 1.77 11.39 -5.08
CA ASP A 13 1.30 10.19 -5.77
C ASP A 13 0.73 9.17 -4.79
N ALA A 14 1.41 8.94 -3.67
CA ALA A 14 0.94 8.02 -2.63
C ALA A 14 -0.33 8.54 -1.96
N SER A 15 -0.41 9.84 -1.67
CA SER A 15 -1.59 10.46 -1.08
C SER A 15 -2.81 10.34 -1.99
N GLN A 16 -2.63 10.59 -3.28
CA GLN A 16 -3.71 10.45 -4.26
C GLN A 16 -4.14 8.99 -4.41
N ALA A 17 -3.18 8.07 -4.45
CA ALA A 17 -3.48 6.64 -4.54
C ALA A 17 -4.24 6.16 -3.30
N ALA A 18 -3.84 6.61 -2.10
CA ALA A 18 -4.53 6.28 -0.86
C ALA A 18 -5.96 6.83 -0.86
N HIS A 19 -6.16 8.04 -1.34
CA HIS A 19 -7.50 8.63 -1.43
C HIS A 19 -8.40 7.84 -2.38
N ARG A 20 -7.90 7.46 -3.55
CA ARG A 20 -8.65 6.63 -4.49
C ARG A 20 -8.98 5.26 -3.89
N PHE A 21 -8.04 4.66 -3.16
CA PHE A 21 -8.25 3.40 -2.49
C PHE A 21 -9.35 3.51 -1.42
N GLU A 22 -9.32 4.58 -0.63
CA GLU A 22 -10.34 4.88 0.37
C GLU A 22 -11.74 5.01 -0.26
N GLN A 23 -11.84 5.73 -1.38
CA GLN A 23 -13.10 5.88 -2.10
C GLN A 23 -13.61 4.54 -2.64
N ALA A 24 -12.73 3.72 -3.20
CA ALA A 24 -13.09 2.39 -3.69
C ALA A 24 -13.56 1.49 -2.54
N GLY A 25 -12.88 1.56 -1.39
CA GLY A 25 -13.28 0.83 -0.19
C GLY A 25 -14.64 1.25 0.34
N ALA A 26 -14.95 2.54 0.32
CA ALA A 26 -16.27 3.04 0.73
C ALA A 26 -17.39 2.49 -0.16
N LYS A 27 -17.16 2.41 -1.47
CA LYS A 27 -18.14 1.84 -2.40
C LYS A 27 -18.33 0.34 -2.17
N ILE A 28 -17.26 -0.39 -1.87
CA ILE A 28 -17.35 -1.81 -1.53
C ILE A 28 -18.13 -2.02 -0.24
N LEU A 29 -17.89 -1.19 0.77
CA LEU A 29 -18.62 -1.26 2.03
C LEU A 29 -20.13 -1.04 1.81
N ALA A 30 -20.50 -0.05 1.00
CA ALA A 30 -21.88 0.20 0.64
C ALA A 30 -22.48 -1.01 -0.11
N HIS A 31 -21.73 -1.61 -1.02
CA HIS A 31 -22.17 -2.80 -1.75
C HIS A 31 -22.43 -3.97 -0.79
N GLN A 32 -21.53 -4.19 0.19
CA GLN A 32 -21.72 -5.23 1.21
C GLN A 32 -23.00 -5.01 2.02
N GLN A 33 -23.29 -3.76 2.38
CA GLN A 33 -24.44 -3.41 3.19
C GLN A 33 -25.77 -3.52 2.42
N ASN A 34 -25.74 -3.43 1.10
CA ASN A 34 -26.91 -3.47 0.24
C ASN A 34 -27.23 -4.87 -0.31
N SER A 35 -26.80 -5.93 0.37
CA SER A 35 -27.09 -7.32 0.01
C SER A 35 -26.63 -7.65 -1.41
N PRO A 36 -25.33 -7.79 -1.66
CA PRO A 36 -24.81 -8.02 -2.99
C PRO A 36 -25.35 -9.30 -3.61
N ARG A 37 -25.57 -9.29 -4.93
CA ARG A 37 -26.13 -10.44 -5.65
C ARG A 37 -25.17 -11.62 -5.73
N ASP A 38 -23.87 -11.31 -5.84
CA ASP A 38 -22.82 -12.33 -5.97
C ASP A 38 -21.80 -12.17 -4.86
N VAL A 39 -22.05 -12.84 -3.74
CA VAL A 39 -21.20 -12.81 -2.57
C VAL A 39 -19.83 -13.46 -2.87
N ALA A 40 -19.81 -14.52 -3.68
CA ALA A 40 -18.55 -15.19 -4.03
C ALA A 40 -17.64 -14.25 -4.83
N LYS A 41 -18.19 -13.50 -5.77
CA LYS A 41 -17.45 -12.51 -6.55
C LYS A 41 -16.90 -11.39 -5.66
N LEU A 42 -17.74 -10.88 -4.74
CA LEU A 42 -17.32 -9.84 -3.80
C LEU A 42 -16.17 -10.34 -2.92
N ASN A 43 -16.30 -11.55 -2.36
CA ASN A 43 -15.25 -12.13 -1.52
C ASN A 43 -13.95 -12.35 -2.29
N GLN A 44 -14.05 -12.75 -3.55
CA GLN A 44 -12.85 -12.89 -4.40
C GLN A 44 -12.17 -11.55 -4.63
N ALA A 45 -12.95 -10.50 -4.91
CA ALA A 45 -12.40 -9.16 -5.10
C ALA A 45 -11.70 -8.66 -3.84
N LEU A 46 -12.25 -8.90 -2.65
CA LEU A 46 -11.61 -8.52 -1.38
C LEU A 46 -10.28 -9.25 -1.18
N ARG A 47 -10.23 -10.55 -1.46
CA ARG A 47 -8.96 -11.31 -1.39
C ARG A 47 -7.94 -10.83 -2.41
N ASP A 48 -8.39 -10.56 -3.63
CA ASP A 48 -7.49 -10.11 -4.70
C ASP A 48 -6.96 -8.69 -4.42
N ALA A 49 -7.76 -7.83 -3.80
CA ALA A 49 -7.31 -6.50 -3.38
C ALA A 49 -6.19 -6.62 -2.33
N GLU A 50 -6.32 -7.51 -1.36
CA GLU A 50 -5.27 -7.75 -0.36
C GLU A 50 -3.99 -8.25 -1.03
N ARG A 51 -4.10 -9.18 -1.97
CA ARG A 51 -2.94 -9.67 -2.73
C ARG A 51 -2.30 -8.59 -3.59
N ALA A 52 -3.09 -7.66 -4.09
CA ALA A 52 -2.58 -6.55 -4.92
C ALA A 52 -1.68 -5.61 -4.13
N LEU A 53 -1.75 -5.63 -2.79
CA LEU A 53 -0.85 -4.87 -1.93
C LEU A 53 0.55 -5.51 -1.80
N LEU A 54 0.76 -6.70 -2.36
CA LEU A 54 2.07 -7.34 -2.36
C LEU A 54 2.95 -6.71 -3.44
N MET A 55 4.16 -6.33 -3.05
CA MET A 55 5.13 -5.74 -3.96
C MET A 55 5.86 -6.86 -4.72
N PRO A 56 5.94 -6.81 -6.06
CA PRO A 56 6.61 -7.87 -6.82
C PRO A 56 8.06 -8.10 -6.40
N GLU A 57 8.77 -7.04 -6.06
CA GLU A 57 10.20 -7.11 -5.71
C GLU A 57 10.46 -7.24 -4.20
N GLY A 58 9.42 -7.07 -3.38
CA GLY A 58 9.57 -7.09 -1.93
C GLY A 58 10.23 -5.83 -1.38
N LEU A 59 10.58 -5.88 -0.09
CA LEU A 59 11.24 -4.77 0.58
C LEU A 59 12.73 -4.71 0.22
N PRO A 60 13.32 -3.50 0.18
CA PRO A 60 14.77 -3.38 0.03
C PRO A 60 15.51 -4.22 1.09
N ASN A 61 16.50 -4.99 0.64
CA ASN A 61 17.33 -5.87 1.48
C ASN A 61 16.60 -7.07 2.10
N ARG A 62 15.26 -7.16 1.94
CA ARG A 62 14.45 -8.27 2.47
C ARG A 62 13.36 -8.62 1.46
N PRO A 63 13.74 -9.13 0.26
CA PRO A 63 12.76 -9.37 -0.81
C PRO A 63 11.69 -10.41 -0.46
N TRP A 64 11.91 -11.21 0.58
CA TRP A 64 10.91 -12.17 1.05
C TRP A 64 9.73 -11.51 1.78
N PHE A 65 9.88 -10.29 2.30
CA PHE A 65 8.76 -9.53 2.84
C PHE A 65 8.17 -8.66 1.73
N ARG A 66 6.95 -8.96 1.32
CA ARG A 66 6.37 -8.35 0.12
C ARG A 66 5.17 -7.44 0.40
N HIS A 67 4.64 -7.43 1.62
CA HIS A 67 3.47 -6.60 1.91
C HIS A 67 3.86 -5.12 2.00
N ALA A 68 3.09 -4.25 1.30
CA ALA A 68 3.41 -2.83 1.22
C ALA A 68 3.06 -2.06 2.49
N ILE A 69 2.11 -2.57 3.29
CA ILE A 69 1.53 -1.82 4.40
C ILE A 69 2.23 -2.10 5.73
N TYR A 70 2.67 -3.33 5.96
CA TYR A 70 3.39 -3.67 7.19
C TYR A 70 4.27 -4.90 7.01
N ALA A 71 5.34 -4.93 7.79
CA ALA A 71 6.27 -6.07 7.86
C ALA A 71 6.96 -6.05 9.20
N PRO A 72 7.58 -7.15 9.63
CA PRO A 72 8.46 -7.13 10.81
C PRO A 72 9.59 -6.13 10.59
N GLY A 73 9.98 -5.43 11.65
CA GLY A 73 11.07 -4.45 11.56
C GLY A 73 12.40 -5.09 11.21
N GLN A 74 13.25 -4.36 10.49
CA GLN A 74 14.54 -4.86 10.03
C GLN A 74 15.46 -5.28 11.17
N TYR A 75 15.41 -4.55 12.27
CA TYR A 75 16.33 -4.75 13.40
C TYR A 75 15.65 -5.37 14.62
N THR A 76 14.35 -5.17 14.80
CA THR A 76 13.63 -5.65 15.99
C THR A 76 13.04 -7.04 15.80
N GLY A 77 12.54 -7.34 14.60
CA GLY A 77 11.97 -8.64 14.27
C GLY A 77 10.62 -9.00 14.91
N TYR A 78 10.22 -8.30 15.97
CA TYR A 78 8.99 -8.59 16.71
C TYR A 78 7.87 -7.60 16.45
N ALA A 79 8.20 -6.32 16.36
CA ALA A 79 7.21 -5.29 16.14
C ALA A 79 7.00 -5.05 14.64
N ALA A 80 5.74 -4.90 14.25
CA ALA A 80 5.42 -4.55 12.87
C ALA A 80 5.76 -3.09 12.60
N VAL A 81 6.34 -2.82 11.43
CA VAL A 81 6.58 -1.48 10.94
C VAL A 81 5.51 -1.18 9.89
N VAL A 82 4.83 -0.04 10.03
CA VAL A 82 3.80 0.40 9.09
C VAL A 82 4.49 1.08 7.90
N ILE A 83 4.03 0.78 6.68
CA ILE A 83 4.60 1.28 5.44
C ILE A 83 6.13 1.15 5.48
N PRO A 84 6.64 -0.09 5.61
CA PRO A 84 8.05 -0.32 5.98
C PRO A 84 9.04 0.21 4.96
N GLY A 85 8.74 0.12 3.66
CA GLY A 85 9.65 0.61 2.63
C GLY A 85 9.98 2.09 2.79
N ILE A 86 8.96 2.90 3.05
CA ILE A 86 9.11 4.34 3.23
C ILE A 86 9.75 4.65 4.58
N ASN A 87 9.20 4.11 5.66
CA ASN A 87 9.65 4.44 7.00
C ASN A 87 11.11 4.02 7.25
N GLU A 88 11.50 2.86 6.76
CA GLU A 88 12.89 2.41 6.91
C GLU A 88 13.85 3.24 6.07
N ALA A 89 13.43 3.70 4.88
CA ALA A 89 14.24 4.61 4.08
C ALA A 89 14.39 5.97 4.75
N ILE A 90 13.32 6.48 5.38
CA ILE A 90 13.36 7.72 6.16
C ILE A 90 14.35 7.59 7.33
N ASP A 91 14.29 6.49 8.07
CA ASP A 91 15.17 6.25 9.21
C ASP A 91 16.65 6.24 8.81
N LYS A 92 16.95 5.80 7.59
CA LYS A 92 18.32 5.77 7.04
C LYS A 92 18.71 7.07 6.34
N HIS A 93 17.83 8.05 6.31
CA HIS A 93 18.05 9.32 5.59
C HIS A 93 18.36 9.10 4.10
N ASP A 94 17.76 8.06 3.50
CA ASP A 94 17.95 7.74 2.09
C ASP A 94 16.83 8.37 1.27
N LEU A 95 17.09 9.60 0.78
CA LEU A 95 16.10 10.38 0.04
C LEU A 95 15.64 9.66 -1.24
N ALA A 96 16.60 9.14 -2.01
CA ALA A 96 16.29 8.48 -3.28
C ALA A 96 15.42 7.23 -3.05
N ARG A 97 15.79 6.43 -2.05
CA ARG A 97 15.01 5.23 -1.71
C ARG A 97 13.63 5.59 -1.16
N THR A 98 13.53 6.64 -0.35
CA THR A 98 12.24 7.11 0.16
C THR A 98 11.32 7.46 -1.00
N GLN A 99 11.80 8.22 -1.97
CA GLN A 99 10.99 8.60 -3.13
C GLN A 99 10.63 7.38 -3.99
N GLN A 100 11.54 6.44 -4.16
CA GLN A 100 11.28 5.18 -4.86
C GLN A 100 10.17 4.38 -4.15
N GLN A 101 10.25 4.26 -2.83
CA GLN A 101 9.28 3.47 -2.06
C GLN A 101 7.90 4.13 -2.00
N ILE A 102 7.84 5.45 -2.10
CA ILE A 102 6.57 6.17 -2.26
C ILE A 102 5.89 5.75 -3.58
N ALA A 103 6.66 5.68 -4.67
CA ALA A 103 6.13 5.21 -5.96
C ALA A 103 5.67 3.76 -5.91
N VAL A 104 6.42 2.90 -5.22
CA VAL A 104 6.06 1.48 -5.03
C VAL A 104 4.75 1.35 -4.26
N LEU A 105 4.58 2.12 -3.18
CA LEU A 105 3.33 2.14 -2.40
C LEU A 105 2.16 2.63 -3.27
N ALA A 106 2.35 3.72 -4.00
CA ALA A 106 1.30 4.25 -4.89
C ALA A 106 0.86 3.21 -5.91
N ALA A 107 1.82 2.49 -6.51
CA ALA A 107 1.52 1.42 -7.46
C ALA A 107 0.70 0.29 -6.82
N ALA A 108 1.07 -0.12 -5.61
CA ALA A 108 0.34 -1.17 -4.89
C ALA A 108 -1.09 -0.74 -4.57
N LEU A 109 -1.28 0.47 -4.06
CA LEU A 109 -2.61 1.02 -3.77
C LEU A 109 -3.46 1.14 -5.04
N ASN A 110 -2.87 1.55 -6.14
CA ASN A 110 -3.58 1.66 -7.42
C ASN A 110 -4.00 0.29 -7.95
N ARG A 111 -3.16 -0.74 -7.80
CA ARG A 111 -3.55 -2.11 -8.18
C ARG A 111 -4.73 -2.59 -7.35
N ALA A 112 -4.69 -2.40 -6.04
CA ALA A 112 -5.78 -2.79 -5.15
C ALA A 112 -7.07 -2.02 -5.46
N THR A 113 -6.97 -0.74 -5.76
CA THR A 113 -8.11 0.10 -6.16
C THR A 113 -8.78 -0.45 -7.42
N LYS A 114 -7.99 -0.83 -8.43
CA LYS A 114 -8.53 -1.40 -9.67
C LYS A 114 -9.29 -2.70 -9.41
N VAL A 115 -8.77 -3.55 -8.54
CA VAL A 115 -9.45 -4.81 -8.17
C VAL A 115 -10.79 -4.51 -7.53
N LEU A 116 -10.84 -3.57 -6.58
CA LEU A 116 -12.10 -3.21 -5.91
C LEU A 116 -13.11 -2.59 -6.88
N GLU A 117 -12.64 -1.76 -7.81
CA GLU A 117 -13.51 -1.13 -8.80
C GLU A 117 -14.08 -2.14 -9.80
N SER A 118 -13.37 -3.21 -10.08
CA SER A 118 -13.83 -4.24 -11.03
C SER A 118 -14.95 -5.12 -10.49
N ASP A 119 -15.24 -5.04 -9.19
CA ASP A 119 -16.32 -5.82 -8.56
C ASP A 119 -17.72 -5.29 -8.86
N ARG A 120 -17.85 -4.22 -9.57
CA ARG A 120 -19.16 -3.61 -9.87
C ARG A 120 -19.95 -4.34 -10.94
#